data_2da9adf62a9ce1ef9db6f4d1445d7187
#
_entry.id   2da9adf62a9ce1ef9db6f4d1445d7187
#
_cell.length_a   1.000
_cell.length_b   1.000
_cell.length_c   1.000
_cell.angle_alpha   90.00
_cell.angle_beta   90.00
_cell.angle_gamma   90.00
#
_symmetry.space_group_name_H-M   'P 1'
#
loop_
_entity.id
_entity.type
_entity.pdbx_description
1 polymer ?
#
loop_
_entity_poly.entity_id
_entity_poly.type
_entity_poly.pdbx_seq_one_letter_code
_entity_poly.pdbx_strand_id
1 'polypeptide(L)'
;MFDTFNDGTNAFIFGSNPYGVRREMLLSGGGNDVRGFNTAWDTKWIGESMIHDDHYILEWRIPLSAFKYKEGETKWRFNTYHFDTQDNEQNTWINIPQNQFLSLIHI
;
A
#
# COMPACT_ATOMS: atom_id res chain seq x y z
N MET A 1 -0.06 0.56 1.84
CA MET A 1 -1.11 1.58 1.54
C MET A 1 -1.11 2.64 2.63
N PHE A 2 -1.01 3.88 2.24
CA PHE A 2 -0.93 5.02 3.15
C PHE A 2 -2.00 6.05 2.81
N ASP A 3 -2.86 6.36 3.76
CA ASP A 3 -3.84 7.45 3.68
C ASP A 3 -3.29 8.63 4.48
N THR A 4 -2.59 9.53 3.79
CA THR A 4 -1.88 10.65 4.43
C THR A 4 -2.78 11.81 4.81
N PHE A 5 -4.00 11.88 4.24
CA PHE A 5 -4.98 12.90 4.59
C PHE A 5 -5.98 12.43 5.63
N ASN A 6 -5.91 11.14 6.01
CA ASN A 6 -6.80 10.54 7.00
C ASN A 6 -8.29 10.72 6.63
N ASP A 7 -8.59 10.65 5.33
CA ASP A 7 -9.94 10.91 4.82
C ASP A 7 -10.69 9.64 4.39
N GLY A 8 -10.01 8.50 4.35
CA GLY A 8 -10.62 7.23 3.96
C GLY A 8 -10.97 7.11 2.49
N THR A 9 -10.54 8.07 1.64
CA THR A 9 -10.90 8.09 0.22
C THR A 9 -9.71 8.00 -0.72
N ASN A 10 -8.56 8.55 -0.33
CA ASN A 10 -7.37 8.58 -1.17
C ASN A 10 -6.19 7.93 -0.47
N ALA A 11 -5.37 7.21 -1.22
CA ALA A 11 -4.20 6.55 -0.66
C ALA A 11 -3.06 6.43 -1.67
N PHE A 12 -1.86 6.33 -1.13
CA PHE A 12 -0.65 5.96 -1.86
C PHE A 12 -0.38 4.49 -1.62
N ILE A 13 -0.22 3.72 -2.69
CA ILE A 13 -0.02 2.28 -2.61
C ILE A 13 1.36 1.93 -3.16
N PHE A 14 2.11 1.18 -2.38
CA PHE A 14 3.41 0.63 -2.76
C PHE A 14 3.37 -0.88 -2.62
N GLY A 15 3.97 -1.57 -3.56
CA GLY A 15 4.05 -3.02 -3.51
C GLY A 15 5.33 -3.54 -4.13
N SER A 16 5.74 -4.71 -3.67
CA SER A 16 6.83 -5.45 -4.30
C SER A 16 6.65 -6.94 -4.07
N ASN A 17 7.36 -7.73 -4.89
CA ASN A 17 7.43 -9.16 -4.71
C ASN A 17 8.84 -9.56 -4.23
N PRO A 18 9.05 -10.83 -3.82
CA PRO A 18 10.37 -11.27 -3.35
C PRO A 18 11.48 -11.17 -4.39
N TYR A 19 11.15 -11.04 -5.67
CA TYR A 19 12.11 -10.95 -6.77
C TYR A 19 12.50 -9.52 -7.11
N GLY A 20 12.04 -8.54 -6.34
CA GLY A 20 12.40 -7.14 -6.51
C GLY A 20 11.56 -6.36 -7.51
N VAL A 21 10.50 -6.94 -8.02
CA VAL A 21 9.56 -6.19 -8.89
C VAL A 21 8.73 -5.27 -8.02
N ARG A 22 8.74 -3.97 -8.33
CA ARG A 22 8.08 -2.92 -7.56
C ARG A 22 6.89 -2.37 -8.30
N ARG A 23 5.92 -1.89 -7.55
CA ARG A 23 4.74 -1.23 -8.09
C ARG A 23 4.32 -0.10 -7.16
N GLU A 24 3.90 1.00 -7.75
CA GLU A 24 3.26 2.10 -7.05
C GLU A 24 1.99 2.51 -7.77
N MET A 25 1.00 3.00 -7.02
CA MET A 25 -0.24 3.50 -7.59
C MET A 25 -0.93 4.45 -6.64
N LEU A 26 -1.82 5.27 -7.18
CA LEU A 26 -2.71 6.13 -6.40
C LEU A 26 -4.10 5.51 -6.36
N LEU A 27 -4.71 5.57 -5.20
CA LEU A 27 -6.09 5.16 -4.99
C LEU A 27 -6.95 6.40 -4.73
N SER A 28 -8.12 6.47 -5.35
CA SER A 28 -9.13 7.49 -5.08
C SER A 28 -10.51 6.85 -4.94
N GLY A 29 -11.46 7.57 -4.35
CA GLY A 29 -12.83 7.09 -4.20
C GLY A 29 -13.00 5.94 -3.21
N GLY A 30 -12.04 5.73 -2.30
CA GLY A 30 -12.13 4.67 -1.29
C GLY A 30 -11.84 3.27 -1.79
N GLY A 31 -11.51 3.11 -3.08
CA GLY A 31 -11.20 1.79 -3.66
C GLY A 31 -12.43 0.95 -3.99
N ASN A 32 -13.61 1.54 -4.02
CA ASN A 32 -14.84 0.82 -4.33
C ASN A 32 -15.02 0.54 -5.83
N ASP A 33 -14.22 1.19 -6.66
CA ASP A 33 -14.27 1.06 -8.12
C ASP A 33 -12.84 0.93 -8.65
N VAL A 34 -12.63 -0.01 -9.58
CA VAL A 34 -11.32 -0.21 -10.22
C VAL A 34 -10.81 1.05 -10.93
N ARG A 35 -11.70 1.94 -11.35
CA ARG A 35 -11.33 3.22 -11.94
C ARG A 35 -10.67 4.18 -10.96
N GLY A 36 -10.78 3.91 -9.65
CA GLY A 36 -10.10 4.67 -8.62
C GLY A 36 -8.60 4.38 -8.52
N PHE A 37 -8.10 3.34 -9.20
CA PHE A 37 -6.69 2.98 -9.16
C PHE A 37 -5.94 3.59 -10.35
N ASN A 38 -5.03 4.51 -10.07
CA ASN A 38 -4.14 5.09 -11.09
C ASN A 38 -2.79 4.39 -11.04
N THR A 39 -2.56 3.46 -11.94
CA THR A 39 -1.31 2.69 -12.05
C THR A 39 -0.23 3.41 -12.85
N ALA A 40 -0.56 4.53 -13.48
CA ALA A 40 0.40 5.34 -14.21
C ALA A 40 1.22 6.29 -13.31
N TRP A 41 0.81 6.43 -12.04
CA TRP A 41 1.56 7.24 -11.10
C TRP A 41 2.93 6.61 -10.82
N ASP A 42 3.97 7.42 -10.89
CA ASP A 42 5.35 7.00 -10.71
C ASP A 42 6.03 7.92 -9.70
N THR A 43 6.84 7.33 -8.83
CA THR A 43 7.65 8.08 -7.87
C THR A 43 8.93 7.30 -7.58
N LYS A 44 9.93 8.00 -7.05
CA LYS A 44 11.22 7.37 -6.71
C LYS A 44 11.18 6.82 -5.29
N TRP A 45 11.45 5.54 -5.16
CA TRP A 45 11.61 4.87 -3.88
C TRP A 45 12.51 3.66 -4.05
N ILE A 46 13.02 3.14 -2.95
CA ILE A 46 13.94 2.01 -2.97
C ILE A 46 13.26 0.84 -2.28
N GLY A 47 13.29 -0.32 -2.95
CA GLY A 47 12.84 -1.58 -2.39
C GLY A 47 13.89 -2.64 -2.62
N GLU A 48 14.23 -3.38 -1.57
CA GLU A 48 15.15 -4.51 -1.61
C GLU A 48 14.45 -5.74 -1.08
N SER A 49 14.87 -6.90 -1.59
CA SER A 49 14.30 -8.18 -1.19
C SER A 49 15.41 -9.17 -0.92
N MET A 50 15.15 -10.09 0.02
CA MET A 50 16.03 -11.20 0.33
C MET A 50 15.19 -12.44 0.53
N ILE A 51 15.52 -13.52 -0.21
CA ILE A 51 14.82 -14.79 -0.14
C ILE A 51 15.63 -15.77 0.71
N HIS A 52 14.98 -16.33 1.72
CA HIS A 52 15.50 -17.40 2.56
C HIS A 52 14.74 -18.70 2.28
N ASP A 53 15.19 -19.81 2.89
CA ASP A 53 14.58 -21.13 2.64
C ASP A 53 13.12 -21.21 3.07
N ASP A 54 12.76 -20.53 4.16
CA ASP A 54 11.44 -20.61 4.79
C ASP A 54 10.68 -19.28 4.81
N HIS A 55 11.30 -18.20 4.35
CA HIS A 55 10.68 -16.87 4.35
C HIS A 55 11.41 -15.94 3.39
N TYR A 56 10.84 -14.76 3.17
CA TYR A 56 11.53 -13.67 2.49
C TYR A 56 11.35 -12.38 3.28
N ILE A 57 12.27 -11.43 3.03
CA ILE A 57 12.27 -10.12 3.67
C ILE A 57 12.19 -9.06 2.58
N LEU A 58 11.32 -8.08 2.79
CA LEU A 58 11.24 -6.88 1.95
C LEU A 58 11.56 -5.66 2.81
N GLU A 59 12.46 -4.81 2.32
CA GLU A 59 12.78 -3.54 2.93
C GLU A 59 12.51 -2.42 1.94
N TRP A 60 11.78 -1.40 2.38
CA TRP A 60 11.42 -0.27 1.54
C TRP A 60 11.88 1.02 2.19
N ARG A 61 12.45 1.89 1.36
CA ARG A 61 12.75 3.26 1.73
C ARG A 61 11.94 4.17 0.83
N ILE A 62 10.94 4.81 1.41
CA ILE A 62 10.03 5.70 0.69
C ILE A 62 10.27 7.11 1.22
N PRO A 63 10.82 8.03 0.41
CA PRO A 63 11.05 9.39 0.86
C PRO A 63 9.71 10.09 1.13
N LEU A 64 9.68 10.95 2.13
CA LEU A 64 8.47 11.72 2.44
C LEU A 64 8.02 12.59 1.27
N SER A 65 8.94 12.98 0.40
CA SER A 65 8.61 13.74 -0.82
C SER A 65 7.76 12.96 -1.82
N ALA A 66 7.67 11.62 -1.69
CA ALA A 66 6.80 10.81 -2.53
C ALA A 66 5.32 10.99 -2.17
N PHE A 67 5.03 11.51 -0.99
CA PHE A 67 3.67 11.68 -0.49
C PHE A 67 3.25 13.13 -0.55
N LYS A 68 1.96 13.34 -0.83
CA LYS A 68 1.28 14.59 -0.50
C LYS A 68 0.59 14.38 0.83
N TYR A 69 0.78 15.30 1.76
CA TYR A 69 0.16 15.23 3.07
C TYR A 69 -0.19 16.63 3.55
N LYS A 70 -1.11 16.68 4.50
CA LYS A 70 -1.57 17.95 5.05
C LYS A 70 -0.51 18.49 6.01
N GLU A 71 -0.12 19.74 5.82
CA GLU A 71 0.86 20.40 6.70
C GLU A 71 0.34 20.43 8.13
N GLY A 72 1.20 20.05 9.08
CA GLY A 72 0.82 19.98 10.50
C GLY A 72 0.04 18.73 10.88
N GLU A 73 -0.41 17.92 9.92
CA GLU A 73 -1.10 16.67 10.20
C GLU A 73 -0.08 15.56 10.45
N THR A 74 -0.19 14.89 11.61
CA THR A 74 0.74 13.83 12.02
C THR A 74 0.11 12.45 12.07
N LYS A 75 -1.18 12.33 11.76
CA LYS A 75 -1.89 11.06 11.80
C LYS A 75 -2.21 10.60 10.39
N TRP A 76 -1.69 9.44 10.03
CA TRP A 76 -1.97 8.77 8.76
C TRP A 76 -2.66 7.45 9.05
N ARG A 77 -3.42 6.95 8.08
CA ARG A 77 -3.93 5.58 8.11
C ARG A 77 -3.01 4.70 7.30
N PHE A 78 -2.87 3.46 7.73
CA PHE A 78 -1.96 2.53 7.09
C PHE A 78 -2.53 1.12 7.11
N ASN A 79 -2.32 0.38 6.03
CA ASN A 79 -2.60 -1.05 6.01
C ASN A 79 -1.63 -1.77 5.07
N THR A 80 -1.44 -3.04 5.34
CA THR A 80 -0.63 -3.93 4.50
C THR A 80 -1.50 -5.03 3.93
N TYR A 81 -1.17 -5.43 2.69
CA TYR A 81 -1.77 -6.54 1.99
C TYR A 81 -0.68 -7.50 1.55
N HIS A 82 -0.92 -8.77 1.76
CA HIS A 82 -0.05 -9.83 1.27
C HIS A 82 -0.89 -10.78 0.41
N PHE A 83 -0.44 -10.99 -0.83
CA PHE A 83 -1.07 -11.93 -1.76
C PHE A 83 -0.16 -13.15 -1.89
N ASP A 84 -0.63 -14.29 -1.44
CA ASP A 84 0.04 -15.56 -1.61
C ASP A 84 -0.52 -16.25 -2.86
N THR A 85 0.29 -16.26 -3.92
CA THR A 85 -0.14 -16.84 -5.20
C THR A 85 -0.08 -18.37 -5.22
N GLN A 86 0.70 -19.00 -4.33
CA GLN A 86 0.75 -20.45 -4.24
C GLN A 86 -0.52 -21.03 -3.64
N ASP A 87 -0.96 -20.45 -2.54
CA ASP A 87 -2.14 -20.90 -1.81
C ASP A 87 -3.39 -20.08 -2.15
N ASN A 88 -3.26 -19.12 -3.05
CA ASN A 88 -4.32 -18.20 -3.46
C ASN A 88 -4.98 -17.50 -2.27
N GLU A 89 -4.16 -17.08 -1.31
CA GLU A 89 -4.60 -16.39 -0.12
C GLU A 89 -4.29 -14.90 -0.19
N GLN A 90 -5.15 -14.12 0.43
CA GLN A 90 -4.96 -12.69 0.64
C GLN A 90 -5.00 -12.40 2.13
N ASN A 91 -3.94 -11.80 2.64
CA ASN A 91 -3.83 -11.44 4.04
C ASN A 91 -3.75 -9.93 4.18
N THR A 92 -4.41 -9.41 5.20
CA THR A 92 -4.35 -8.00 5.56
C THR A 92 -4.00 -7.88 7.03
N TRP A 93 -3.32 -6.80 7.40
CA TRP A 93 -3.01 -6.53 8.80
C TRP A 93 -4.28 -6.29 9.61
N ILE A 94 -5.20 -5.50 9.02
CA ILE A 94 -6.51 -5.25 9.63
C ILE A 94 -7.54 -5.94 8.77
N ASN A 95 -8.44 -6.71 9.39
CA ASN A 95 -9.50 -7.39 8.68
C ASN A 95 -10.52 -6.36 8.19
N ILE A 96 -10.71 -6.27 6.87
CA ILE A 96 -11.63 -5.34 6.24
C ILE A 96 -12.56 -6.09 5.29
N PRO A 97 -13.80 -5.61 5.08
CA PRO A 97 -14.68 -6.16 4.06
C PRO A 97 -14.07 -6.04 2.66
N GLN A 98 -14.34 -7.00 1.79
CA GLN A 98 -13.74 -7.07 0.45
C GLN A 98 -14.03 -5.85 -0.42
N ASN A 99 -15.10 -5.13 -0.14
CA ASN A 99 -15.50 -3.96 -0.90
C ASN A 99 -15.09 -2.63 -0.27
N GLN A 100 -14.25 -2.66 0.78
CA GLN A 100 -13.84 -1.45 1.50
C GLN A 100 -12.35 -1.51 1.80
N PHE A 101 -11.54 -0.77 1.05
CA PHE A 101 -10.09 -0.79 1.24
C PHE A 101 -9.58 0.17 2.31
N LEU A 102 -10.21 1.33 2.48
CA LEU A 102 -9.68 2.37 3.35
C LEU A 102 -10.53 2.67 4.58
N SER A 103 -11.81 2.38 4.56
CA SER A 103 -12.76 2.90 5.55
C SER A 103 -12.54 2.42 6.98
N LEU A 104 -11.84 1.30 7.17
CA LEU A 104 -11.61 0.70 8.48
C LEU A 104 -10.14 0.75 8.93
N ILE A 105 -9.28 1.46 8.21
CA ILE A 105 -7.85 1.47 8.48
C ILE A 105 -7.52 2.65 9.37
N HIS A 106 -7.10 2.36 10.62
CA HIS A 106 -6.62 3.35 11.58
C HIS A 106 -5.30 2.89 12.18
N ILE A 107 -4.39 3.82 12.32
CA ILE A 107 -3.16 3.59 13.07
C ILE A 107 -3.16 4.49 14.29
#